data_9ef9fefc9258a05803eb9df295e707f3
#
_entry.id   9ef9fefc9258a05803eb9df295e707f3
#
_cell.length_a   1.000
_cell.length_b   1.000
_cell.length_c   1.000
_cell.angle_alpha   90.00
_cell.angle_beta   90.00
_cell.angle_gamma   90.00
#
_symmetry.space_group_name_H-M   'P 1'
#
loop_
_entity.id
_entity.type
_entity.pdbx_description
1 polymer ?
#
loop_
_entity_poly.entity_id
_entity_poly.type
_entity_poly.pdbx_seq_one_letter_code
_entity_poly.pdbx_strand_id
1 'polypeptide(L)'
;MFLEHREKEENKRQATAGYDLTDAYAQISYCLPGEPCPKTISLQADQEQYLIPALLGRYTDQDLWVYGPKAQAAAAAGEVFLVDGLLTKAAHQEMVEVGGQNYSSVALLSLFLKRTMSLLAPIVRPERLQALVFSVPEVSVPILSAVTDAVGMLGLKNASLFLIGRAESFFYYNICQPEELWKQDVLLCDFSGTFLHTLLFTANRKTSPVACFVEEADWKEVAAGREDLDQCFLETMKALIGDRNVSCVYLIGEGFLGEWYQESLRFLCQERRVFLGNNLYSKGACYAARQGMTCLLY
;
A
#
# COMPACT_ATOMS: atom_id res chain seq x y z
N MET A 1 2.83 -41.51 9.72
CA MET A 1 4.11 -41.17 9.07
C MET A 1 3.96 -40.33 7.79
N PHE A 2 3.14 -40.72 6.79
CA PHE A 2 2.90 -39.89 5.59
C PHE A 2 2.02 -38.63 5.88
N LEU A 3 1.05 -38.73 6.74
CA LEU A 3 0.20 -37.57 7.15
C LEU A 3 0.95 -36.59 8.04
N GLU A 4 1.78 -37.09 8.97
CA GLU A 4 2.64 -36.25 9.82
C GLU A 4 3.74 -35.53 9.04
N HIS A 5 4.24 -36.10 7.92
CA HIS A 5 5.19 -35.42 7.04
C HIS A 5 4.49 -34.30 6.24
N ARG A 6 3.26 -34.53 5.78
CA ARG A 6 2.47 -33.49 5.09
C ARG A 6 2.10 -32.34 6.01
N GLU A 7 1.64 -32.62 7.23
CA GLU A 7 1.39 -31.58 8.25
C GLU A 7 2.65 -30.84 8.68
N LYS A 8 3.81 -31.49 8.73
CA LYS A 8 5.11 -30.83 8.98
C LYS A 8 5.60 -30.01 7.79
N GLU A 9 5.32 -30.39 6.56
CA GLU A 9 5.63 -29.59 5.37
C GLU A 9 4.64 -28.45 5.19
N GLU A 10 3.35 -28.63 5.46
CA GLU A 10 2.35 -27.56 5.47
C GLU A 10 2.60 -26.54 6.60
N ASN A 11 3.10 -27.00 7.76
CA ASN A 11 3.50 -26.10 8.86
C ASN A 11 4.78 -25.30 8.59
N LYS A 12 5.58 -25.67 7.60
CA LYS A 12 6.77 -24.92 7.18
C LYS A 12 6.48 -23.85 6.12
N ARG A 13 5.26 -23.83 5.58
CA ARG A 13 4.87 -22.90 4.53
C ARG A 13 3.92 -21.84 5.08
N GLN A 14 4.49 -20.83 5.68
CA GLN A 14 3.73 -19.70 6.22
C GLN A 14 3.64 -18.59 5.18
N ALA A 15 2.43 -18.07 4.96
CA ALA A 15 2.19 -16.95 4.06
C ALA A 15 2.72 -15.64 4.66
N THR A 16 3.06 -14.70 3.80
CA THR A 16 3.39 -13.32 4.18
C THR A 16 2.36 -12.35 3.63
N ALA A 17 2.18 -11.22 4.28
CA ALA A 17 1.28 -10.18 3.83
C ALA A 17 1.94 -8.80 3.90
N GLY A 18 1.57 -7.96 2.93
CA GLY A 18 1.86 -6.54 2.89
C GLY A 18 0.56 -5.75 2.95
N TYR A 19 0.52 -4.73 3.77
CA TYR A 19 -0.64 -3.90 4.02
C TYR A 19 -0.28 -2.44 3.78
N ASP A 20 -0.77 -1.82 2.71
CA ASP A 20 -0.66 -0.38 2.51
C ASP A 20 -1.81 0.30 3.24
N LEU A 21 -1.49 1.20 4.17
CA LEU A 21 -2.44 1.87 5.05
C LEU A 21 -2.26 3.38 5.00
N THR A 22 -3.33 4.07 4.64
CA THR A 22 -3.45 5.53 4.66
C THR A 22 -4.76 5.92 5.34
N ASP A 23 -4.99 7.21 5.54
CA ASP A 23 -6.29 7.71 5.98
C ASP A 23 -7.38 7.67 4.90
N ALA A 24 -6.98 7.59 3.62
CA ALA A 24 -7.92 7.50 2.52
C ALA A 24 -8.33 6.06 2.19
N TYR A 25 -7.36 5.14 2.19
CA TYR A 25 -7.59 3.75 1.80
C TYR A 25 -6.62 2.78 2.47
N ALA A 26 -6.96 1.50 2.35
CA ALA A 26 -6.07 0.38 2.61
C ALA A 26 -6.00 -0.56 1.40
N GLN A 27 -4.88 -1.29 1.28
CA GLN A 27 -4.69 -2.38 0.31
C GLN A 27 -3.97 -3.54 0.97
N ILE A 28 -4.28 -4.77 0.55
CA ILE A 28 -3.68 -5.97 1.12
C ILE A 28 -3.14 -6.84 -0.02
N SER A 29 -1.84 -7.10 0.03
CA SER A 29 -1.20 -8.10 -0.81
C SER A 29 -0.70 -9.26 0.03
N TYR A 30 -0.70 -10.46 -0.54
CA TYR A 30 -0.24 -11.68 0.12
C TYR A 30 0.62 -12.50 -0.83
N CYS A 31 1.52 -13.28 -0.26
CA CYS A 31 2.33 -14.25 -0.99
C CYS A 31 2.25 -15.60 -0.29
N LEU A 32 1.80 -16.61 -1.04
CA LEU A 32 1.82 -17.99 -0.58
C LEU A 32 3.19 -18.63 -0.84
N PRO A 33 3.59 -19.61 -0.03
CA PRO A 33 4.84 -20.30 -0.24
C PRO A 33 4.94 -20.93 -1.62
N GLY A 34 6.03 -20.65 -2.33
CA GLY A 34 6.27 -21.13 -3.69
C GLY A 34 5.65 -20.25 -4.79
N GLU A 35 4.86 -19.24 -4.46
CA GLU A 35 4.40 -18.28 -5.46
C GLU A 35 5.52 -17.27 -5.77
N PRO A 36 5.76 -16.94 -7.06
CA PRO A 36 6.82 -16.02 -7.45
C PRO A 36 6.53 -14.58 -7.07
N CYS A 37 5.26 -14.16 -7.13
CA CYS A 37 4.83 -12.78 -6.98
C CYS A 37 3.66 -12.66 -5.99
N PRO A 38 3.59 -11.58 -5.20
CA PRO A 38 2.43 -11.27 -4.39
C PRO A 38 1.17 -11.04 -5.22
N LYS A 39 0.04 -11.48 -4.69
CA LYS A 39 -1.30 -11.20 -5.21
C LYS A 39 -1.96 -10.17 -4.31
N THR A 40 -2.80 -9.31 -4.87
CA THR A 40 -3.55 -8.30 -4.11
C THR A 40 -5.00 -8.73 -3.98
N ILE A 41 -5.58 -8.51 -2.80
CA ILE A 41 -7.00 -8.77 -2.54
C ILE A 41 -7.83 -7.79 -3.36
N SER A 42 -8.73 -8.31 -4.19
CA SER A 42 -9.77 -7.50 -4.83
C SER A 42 -11.08 -7.56 -4.05
N LEU A 43 -11.78 -6.42 -3.96
CA LEU A 43 -13.10 -6.34 -3.34
C LEU A 43 -14.20 -6.98 -4.19
N GLN A 44 -13.98 -7.10 -5.50
CA GLN A 44 -14.90 -7.72 -6.44
C GLN A 44 -14.18 -8.83 -7.20
N ALA A 45 -14.84 -9.96 -7.36
CA ALA A 45 -14.35 -11.03 -8.22
C ALA A 45 -14.24 -10.51 -9.66
N ASP A 46 -13.16 -10.88 -10.33
CA ASP A 46 -12.88 -10.55 -11.74
C ASP A 46 -12.72 -9.05 -12.06
N GLN A 47 -12.54 -8.19 -11.05
CA GLN A 47 -12.23 -6.77 -11.23
C GLN A 47 -11.00 -6.37 -10.42
N GLU A 48 -10.21 -5.45 -10.96
CA GLU A 48 -9.02 -4.91 -10.27
C GLU A 48 -9.40 -3.77 -9.30
N GLN A 49 -10.29 -4.08 -8.35
CA GLN A 49 -10.71 -3.15 -7.32
C GLN A 49 -9.98 -3.43 -6.00
N TYR A 50 -8.79 -2.88 -5.85
CA TYR A 50 -7.90 -3.16 -4.72
C TYR A 50 -8.01 -2.16 -3.57
N LEU A 51 -8.54 -0.95 -3.82
CA LEU A 51 -8.64 0.12 -2.82
C LEU A 51 -9.83 -0.13 -1.89
N ILE A 52 -9.54 -0.26 -0.61
CA ILE A 52 -10.54 -0.37 0.46
C ILE A 52 -10.61 1.00 1.14
N PRO A 53 -11.67 1.80 0.99
CA PRO A 53 -11.79 3.07 1.70
C PRO A 53 -11.54 2.91 3.20
N ALA A 54 -10.65 3.72 3.78
CA ALA A 54 -10.30 3.65 5.20
C ALA A 54 -11.39 4.33 6.06
N LEU A 55 -12.59 3.80 5.97
CA LEU A 55 -13.81 4.33 6.58
C LEU A 55 -14.47 3.29 7.47
N LEU A 56 -14.98 3.75 8.61
CA LEU A 56 -15.91 3.02 9.46
C LEU A 56 -17.24 3.80 9.53
N GLY A 57 -18.35 3.07 9.58
CA GLY A 57 -19.66 3.64 9.80
C GLY A 57 -20.39 2.86 10.90
N ARG A 58 -20.98 3.56 11.89
CA ARG A 58 -21.88 2.97 12.86
C ARG A 58 -23.29 3.37 12.49
N TYR A 59 -24.20 2.40 12.28
CA TYR A 59 -25.59 2.72 11.97
C TYR A 59 -26.25 3.56 13.06
N THR A 60 -27.13 4.47 12.63
CA THR A 60 -27.82 5.42 13.54
C THR A 60 -28.90 4.74 14.38
N ASP A 61 -29.48 3.67 13.87
CA ASP A 61 -30.63 2.92 14.43
C ASP A 61 -30.26 1.60 15.11
N GLN A 62 -28.99 1.15 14.93
CA GLN A 62 -28.55 -0.13 15.47
C GLN A 62 -27.05 -0.11 15.83
N ASP A 63 -26.66 -0.95 16.78
CA ASP A 63 -25.24 -1.10 17.17
C ASP A 63 -24.49 -2.03 16.21
N LEU A 64 -24.43 -1.63 14.95
CA LEU A 64 -23.74 -2.38 13.90
C LEU A 64 -22.74 -1.48 13.18
N TRP A 65 -21.52 -2.00 13.02
CA TRP A 65 -20.43 -1.33 12.31
C TRP A 65 -20.24 -1.90 10.91
N VAL A 66 -20.11 -1.01 9.93
CA VAL A 66 -19.72 -1.29 8.55
C VAL A 66 -18.40 -0.61 8.21
N TYR A 67 -17.74 -1.05 7.15
CA TYR A 67 -16.43 -0.53 6.75
C TYR A 67 -16.28 -0.44 5.23
N GLY A 68 -15.29 0.31 4.79
CA GLY A 68 -14.90 0.41 3.39
C GLY A 68 -16.04 0.92 2.50
N PRO A 69 -16.28 0.30 1.32
CA PRO A 69 -17.30 0.76 0.39
C PRO A 69 -18.73 0.76 0.98
N LYS A 70 -19.02 -0.16 1.91
CA LYS A 70 -20.32 -0.19 2.60
C LYS A 70 -20.51 1.00 3.52
N ALA A 71 -19.46 1.39 4.26
CA ALA A 71 -19.50 2.58 5.10
C ALA A 71 -19.67 3.85 4.25
N GLN A 72 -18.98 3.92 3.12
CA GLN A 72 -19.09 5.05 2.19
C GLN A 72 -20.52 5.17 1.61
N ALA A 73 -21.10 4.07 1.15
CA ALA A 73 -22.46 4.06 0.61
C ALA A 73 -23.52 4.41 1.66
N ALA A 74 -23.41 3.83 2.87
CA ALA A 74 -24.33 4.13 3.97
C ALA A 74 -24.21 5.58 4.47
N ALA A 75 -23.01 6.15 4.46
CA ALA A 75 -22.79 7.57 4.77
C ALA A 75 -23.44 8.49 3.74
N ALA A 76 -23.34 8.18 2.46
CA ALA A 76 -24.01 8.92 1.40
C ALA A 76 -25.54 8.87 1.51
N ALA A 77 -26.08 7.79 2.08
CA ALA A 77 -27.51 7.64 2.40
C ALA A 77 -27.93 8.28 3.73
N GLY A 78 -26.99 8.80 4.53
CA GLY A 78 -27.26 9.37 5.85
C GLY A 78 -27.62 8.33 6.94
N GLU A 79 -27.26 7.06 6.73
CA GLU A 79 -27.65 5.94 7.59
C GLU A 79 -26.65 5.67 8.73
N VAL A 80 -25.44 6.23 8.65
CA VAL A 80 -24.37 5.96 9.61
C VAL A 80 -23.71 7.24 10.11
N PHE A 81 -23.18 7.17 11.33
CA PHE A 81 -22.12 8.07 11.80
C PHE A 81 -20.80 7.61 11.20
N LEU A 82 -20.24 8.44 10.32
CA LEU A 82 -19.00 8.11 9.60
C LEU A 82 -17.76 8.48 10.44
N VAL A 83 -16.76 7.60 10.41
CA VAL A 83 -15.42 7.84 10.97
C VAL A 83 -14.38 7.65 9.86
N ASP A 84 -13.62 8.66 9.61
CA ASP A 84 -12.47 8.74 8.70
C ASP A 84 -11.18 9.07 9.46
N GLY A 85 -10.06 9.24 8.74
CA GLY A 85 -8.78 9.64 9.35
C GLY A 85 -8.31 8.65 10.42
N LEU A 86 -8.55 7.36 10.22
CA LEU A 86 -8.35 6.32 11.23
C LEU A 86 -6.89 6.24 11.71
N LEU A 87 -5.93 6.36 10.77
CA LEU A 87 -4.51 6.26 11.08
C LEU A 87 -4.02 7.48 11.85
N THR A 88 -4.34 8.68 11.37
CA THR A 88 -3.95 9.93 12.00
C THR A 88 -4.57 10.09 13.38
N LYS A 89 -5.87 9.83 13.53
CA LYS A 89 -6.55 9.86 14.82
C LYS A 89 -5.95 8.88 15.83
N ALA A 90 -5.62 7.65 15.37
CA ALA A 90 -4.98 6.65 16.21
C ALA A 90 -3.56 7.06 16.63
N ALA A 91 -2.78 7.66 15.72
CA ALA A 91 -1.44 8.19 16.03
C ALA A 91 -1.48 9.30 17.10
N HIS A 92 -2.54 10.10 17.11
CA HIS A 92 -2.77 11.13 18.14
C HIS A 92 -3.50 10.61 19.38
N GLN A 93 -3.88 9.32 19.42
CA GLN A 93 -4.61 8.69 20.52
C GLN A 93 -5.92 9.40 20.88
N GLU A 94 -6.64 9.90 19.87
CA GLU A 94 -7.86 10.68 20.04
C GLU A 94 -9.01 9.81 20.59
N MET A 95 -9.90 10.48 21.32
CA MET A 95 -11.23 9.93 21.61
C MET A 95 -12.20 10.45 20.55
N VAL A 96 -12.87 9.53 19.86
CA VAL A 96 -13.79 9.85 18.76
C VAL A 96 -15.22 9.63 19.23
N GLU A 97 -16.02 10.69 19.19
CA GLU A 97 -17.45 10.59 19.48
C GLU A 97 -18.21 10.06 18.26
N VAL A 98 -18.95 8.97 18.44
CA VAL A 98 -19.78 8.35 17.40
C VAL A 98 -21.15 8.06 17.97
N GLY A 99 -22.15 8.81 17.54
CA GLY A 99 -23.53 8.63 18.01
C GLY A 99 -23.70 8.81 19.53
N GLY A 100 -23.04 9.81 20.10
CA GLY A 100 -23.12 10.12 21.54
C GLY A 100 -22.25 9.20 22.43
N GLN A 101 -21.45 8.33 21.85
CA GLN A 101 -20.52 7.46 22.60
C GLN A 101 -19.07 7.74 22.18
N ASN A 102 -18.15 7.68 23.15
CA ASN A 102 -16.74 7.90 22.92
C ASN A 102 -16.00 6.58 22.71
N TYR A 103 -15.21 6.52 21.64
CA TYR A 103 -14.38 5.38 21.27
C TYR A 103 -12.91 5.78 21.19
N SER A 104 -12.02 4.91 21.63
CA SER A 104 -10.58 5.05 21.36
C SER A 104 -10.32 4.93 19.87
N SER A 105 -9.60 5.87 19.27
CA SER A 105 -9.20 5.83 17.86
C SER A 105 -8.36 4.59 17.53
N VAL A 106 -7.53 4.13 18.48
CA VAL A 106 -6.76 2.87 18.33
C VAL A 106 -7.70 1.66 18.25
N ALA A 107 -8.77 1.62 19.05
CA ALA A 107 -9.77 0.55 18.97
C ALA A 107 -10.57 0.59 17.64
N LEU A 108 -10.85 1.79 17.12
CA LEU A 108 -11.49 1.95 15.80
C LEU A 108 -10.55 1.51 14.68
N LEU A 109 -9.27 1.88 14.72
CA LEU A 109 -8.28 1.38 13.78
C LEU A 109 -8.18 -0.15 13.85
N SER A 110 -8.14 -0.73 15.06
CA SER A 110 -8.13 -2.19 15.26
C SER A 110 -9.37 -2.86 14.64
N LEU A 111 -10.55 -2.27 14.82
CA LEU A 111 -11.79 -2.77 14.21
C LEU A 111 -11.70 -2.76 12.68
N PHE A 112 -11.19 -1.68 12.07
CA PHE A 112 -10.98 -1.58 10.63
C PHE A 112 -9.99 -2.63 10.14
N LEU A 113 -8.83 -2.76 10.79
CA LEU A 113 -7.82 -3.78 10.46
C LEU A 113 -8.38 -5.19 10.59
N LYS A 114 -9.14 -5.49 11.64
CA LYS A 114 -9.80 -6.79 11.82
C LYS A 114 -10.71 -7.13 10.65
N ARG A 115 -11.54 -6.18 10.23
CA ARG A 115 -12.49 -6.36 9.12
C ARG A 115 -11.79 -6.56 7.79
N THR A 116 -10.80 -5.74 7.49
CA THR A 116 -10.06 -5.80 6.22
C THR A 116 -9.17 -7.04 6.16
N MET A 117 -8.47 -7.40 7.23
CA MET A 117 -7.67 -8.62 7.28
C MET A 117 -8.51 -9.90 7.19
N SER A 118 -9.79 -9.86 7.58
CA SER A 118 -10.68 -11.00 7.38
C SER A 118 -10.91 -11.35 5.90
N LEU A 119 -10.62 -10.44 4.97
CA LEU A 119 -10.63 -10.71 3.53
C LEU A 119 -9.56 -11.72 3.10
N LEU A 120 -8.51 -11.90 3.90
CA LEU A 120 -7.51 -12.95 3.68
C LEU A 120 -8.02 -14.34 4.07
N ALA A 121 -9.03 -14.45 4.93
CA ALA A 121 -9.44 -15.73 5.54
C ALA A 121 -9.78 -16.86 4.53
N PRO A 122 -10.35 -16.59 3.33
CA PRO A 122 -10.56 -17.63 2.32
C PRO A 122 -9.25 -18.19 1.74
N ILE A 123 -8.13 -17.46 1.86
CA ILE A 123 -6.84 -17.78 1.25
C ILE A 123 -5.89 -18.31 2.33
N VAL A 124 -5.71 -17.54 3.38
CA VAL A 124 -4.87 -17.86 4.54
C VAL A 124 -5.48 -17.24 5.80
N ARG A 125 -5.53 -18.02 6.87
CA ARG A 125 -5.96 -17.48 8.17
C ARG A 125 -4.94 -16.47 8.67
N PRO A 126 -5.34 -15.26 9.09
CA PRO A 126 -4.40 -14.23 9.57
C PRO A 126 -3.46 -14.72 10.67
N GLU A 127 -3.91 -15.65 11.53
CA GLU A 127 -3.11 -16.24 12.61
C GLU A 127 -1.98 -17.16 12.10
N ARG A 128 -2.00 -17.53 10.83
CA ARG A 128 -0.97 -18.33 10.14
C ARG A 128 0.02 -17.50 9.34
N LEU A 129 -0.09 -16.18 9.36
CA LEU A 129 0.90 -15.31 8.74
C LEU A 129 2.23 -15.43 9.49
N GLN A 130 3.32 -15.54 8.73
CA GLN A 130 4.69 -15.50 9.26
C GLN A 130 5.12 -14.07 9.51
N ALA A 131 4.83 -13.18 8.59
CA ALA A 131 5.14 -11.78 8.67
C ALA A 131 4.03 -10.93 8.06
N LEU A 132 3.81 -9.78 8.66
CA LEU A 132 2.90 -8.73 8.21
C LEU A 132 3.66 -7.42 8.21
N VAL A 133 3.82 -6.81 7.04
CA VAL A 133 4.49 -5.53 6.88
C VAL A 133 3.48 -4.48 6.49
N PHE A 134 3.41 -3.41 7.28
CA PHE A 134 2.62 -2.24 6.94
C PHE A 134 3.49 -1.24 6.17
N SER A 135 2.99 -0.77 5.03
CA SER A 135 3.48 0.41 4.32
C SER A 135 2.60 1.60 4.69
N VAL A 136 3.22 2.69 5.10
CA VAL A 136 2.52 3.92 5.47
C VAL A 136 3.14 5.12 4.75
N PRO A 137 2.40 6.23 4.55
CA PRO A 137 2.95 7.43 3.91
C PRO A 137 4.17 7.98 4.62
N GLU A 138 4.13 8.03 5.95
CA GLU A 138 5.20 8.55 6.81
C GLU A 138 5.43 7.62 8.00
N VAL A 139 6.68 7.25 8.23
CA VAL A 139 7.08 6.45 9.39
C VAL A 139 7.42 7.38 10.54
N SER A 140 6.64 7.30 11.61
CA SER A 140 6.86 8.06 12.83
C SER A 140 6.56 7.23 14.07
N VAL A 141 7.09 7.63 15.23
CA VAL A 141 6.86 6.92 16.49
C VAL A 141 5.36 6.85 16.84
N PRO A 142 4.54 7.92 16.69
CA PRO A 142 3.11 7.83 16.92
C PRO A 142 2.39 6.83 16.02
N ILE A 143 2.72 6.80 14.72
CA ILE A 143 2.13 5.84 13.76
C ILE A 143 2.56 4.41 14.09
N LEU A 144 3.84 4.19 14.42
CA LEU A 144 4.33 2.89 14.84
C LEU A 144 3.59 2.38 16.08
N SER A 145 3.43 3.22 17.10
CA SER A 145 2.68 2.85 18.32
C SER A 145 1.22 2.53 17.98
N ALA A 146 0.55 3.39 17.23
CA ALA A 146 -0.86 3.20 16.86
C ALA A 146 -1.10 1.88 16.10
N VAL A 147 -0.27 1.57 15.11
CA VAL A 147 -0.37 0.33 14.33
C VAL A 147 -0.06 -0.89 15.21
N THR A 148 0.99 -0.81 16.04
CA THR A 148 1.38 -1.89 16.95
C THR A 148 0.28 -2.19 17.95
N ASP A 149 -0.30 -1.18 18.58
CA ASP A 149 -1.37 -1.32 19.56
C ASP A 149 -2.65 -1.86 18.91
N ALA A 150 -3.02 -1.33 17.74
CA ALA A 150 -4.20 -1.78 17.00
C ALA A 150 -4.07 -3.25 16.54
N VAL A 151 -2.89 -3.66 16.06
CA VAL A 151 -2.61 -5.05 15.67
C VAL A 151 -2.52 -5.96 16.91
N GLY A 152 -1.98 -5.48 18.01
CA GLY A 152 -1.94 -6.20 19.28
C GLY A 152 -3.33 -6.66 19.75
N MET A 153 -4.36 -5.84 19.50
CA MET A 153 -5.76 -6.19 19.81
C MET A 153 -6.31 -7.30 18.90
N LEU A 154 -5.69 -7.58 17.75
CA LEU A 154 -6.12 -8.65 16.83
C LEU A 154 -5.66 -10.03 17.26
N GLY A 155 -4.72 -10.12 18.19
CA GLY A 155 -4.20 -11.39 18.69
C GLY A 155 -3.32 -12.15 17.69
N LEU A 156 -2.68 -11.48 16.76
CA LEU A 156 -1.76 -12.05 15.76
C LEU A 156 -0.40 -12.39 16.40
N LYS A 157 -0.38 -13.37 17.29
CA LYS A 157 0.79 -13.69 18.14
C LYS A 157 1.97 -14.29 17.37
N ASN A 158 1.74 -14.84 16.18
CA ASN A 158 2.76 -15.62 15.44
C ASN A 158 3.39 -14.83 14.29
N ALA A 159 2.82 -13.70 13.90
CA ALA A 159 3.33 -12.89 12.82
C ALA A 159 4.40 -11.90 13.32
N SER A 160 5.54 -11.86 12.66
CA SER A 160 6.46 -10.73 12.81
C SER A 160 5.83 -9.48 12.20
N LEU A 161 5.73 -8.41 12.99
CA LEU A 161 5.13 -7.15 12.56
C LEU A 161 6.22 -6.14 12.25
N PHE A 162 6.14 -5.51 11.08
CA PHE A 162 7.04 -4.44 10.67
C PHE A 162 6.26 -3.27 10.08
N LEU A 163 6.83 -2.08 10.18
CA LEU A 163 6.32 -0.85 9.58
C LEU A 163 7.41 -0.26 8.70
N ILE A 164 7.08 0.07 7.46
CA ILE A 164 7.97 0.69 6.48
C ILE A 164 7.30 1.89 5.81
N GLY A 165 8.11 2.79 5.27
CA GLY A 165 7.63 3.89 4.44
C GLY A 165 7.34 3.47 3.00
N ARG A 166 6.77 4.39 2.22
CA ARG A 166 6.50 4.16 0.80
C ARG A 166 7.77 4.00 -0.02
N ALA A 167 8.83 4.74 0.34
CA ALA A 167 10.14 4.62 -0.31
C ALA A 167 10.72 3.21 -0.15
N GLU A 168 10.67 2.64 1.07
CA GLU A 168 11.10 1.28 1.32
C GLU A 168 10.21 0.26 0.60
N SER A 169 8.89 0.47 0.57
CA SER A 169 7.99 -0.39 -0.21
C SER A 169 8.35 -0.38 -1.70
N PHE A 170 8.63 0.79 -2.26
CA PHE A 170 9.07 0.92 -3.64
C PHE A 170 10.42 0.25 -3.88
N PHE A 171 11.36 0.37 -2.93
CA PHE A 171 12.63 -0.34 -2.96
C PHE A 171 12.44 -1.85 -3.05
N TYR A 172 11.70 -2.45 -2.11
CA TYR A 172 11.47 -3.90 -2.09
C TYR A 172 10.70 -4.39 -3.32
N TYR A 173 9.78 -3.57 -3.83
CA TYR A 173 9.09 -3.88 -5.07
C TYR A 173 10.06 -4.02 -6.23
N ASN A 174 10.96 -3.04 -6.43
CA ASN A 174 11.89 -3.02 -7.56
C ASN A 174 12.91 -4.16 -7.53
N ILE A 175 13.57 -4.38 -6.41
CA ILE A 175 14.60 -5.44 -6.31
C ILE A 175 14.05 -6.86 -6.51
N CYS A 176 12.73 -7.03 -6.38
CA CYS A 176 12.03 -8.29 -6.63
C CYS A 176 11.47 -8.40 -8.06
N GLN A 177 11.59 -7.35 -8.87
CA GLN A 177 11.24 -7.41 -10.29
C GLN A 177 12.38 -8.00 -11.13
N PRO A 178 12.11 -8.46 -12.37
CA PRO A 178 13.14 -8.83 -13.32
C PRO A 178 14.18 -7.70 -13.50
N GLU A 179 15.45 -8.07 -13.54
CA GLU A 179 16.57 -7.12 -13.55
C GLU A 179 16.50 -6.12 -14.72
N GLU A 180 15.90 -6.53 -15.83
CA GLU A 180 15.71 -5.68 -17.01
C GLU A 180 14.85 -4.45 -16.72
N LEU A 181 13.95 -4.49 -15.72
CA LEU A 181 13.10 -3.36 -15.36
C LEU A 181 13.84 -2.30 -14.57
N TRP A 182 14.86 -2.70 -13.80
CA TRP A 182 15.67 -1.80 -12.98
C TRP A 182 17.16 -1.82 -13.36
N LYS A 183 17.41 -2.14 -14.64
CA LYS A 183 18.76 -2.08 -15.22
C LYS A 183 19.36 -0.67 -15.16
N GLN A 184 18.51 0.32 -15.29
CA GLN A 184 18.79 1.76 -15.14
C GLN A 184 17.85 2.32 -14.06
N ASP A 185 17.78 3.63 -13.93
CA ASP A 185 16.88 4.27 -12.99
C ASP A 185 15.41 3.88 -13.21
N VAL A 186 14.64 3.80 -12.13
CA VAL A 186 13.20 3.54 -12.16
C VAL A 186 12.47 4.68 -11.49
N LEU A 187 11.50 5.25 -12.19
CA LEU A 187 10.69 6.34 -11.68
C LEU A 187 9.31 5.83 -11.24
N LEU A 188 8.87 6.24 -10.07
CA LEU A 188 7.49 6.10 -9.61
C LEU A 188 6.85 7.47 -9.56
N CYS A 189 5.67 7.58 -10.15
CA CYS A 189 4.79 8.74 -10.07
C CYS A 189 3.50 8.31 -9.34
N ASP A 190 3.31 8.80 -8.14
CA ASP A 190 2.09 8.59 -7.34
C ASP A 190 1.26 9.88 -7.39
N PHE A 191 0.18 9.83 -8.16
CA PHE A 191 -0.75 10.95 -8.28
C PHE A 191 -2.02 10.65 -7.50
N SER A 192 -1.96 10.95 -6.21
CA SER A 192 -3.08 10.76 -5.28
C SER A 192 -3.62 12.13 -4.84
N GLY A 193 -4.93 12.33 -5.01
CA GLY A 193 -5.57 13.61 -4.75
C GLY A 193 -5.09 14.72 -5.69
N THR A 194 -4.53 15.80 -5.14
CA THR A 194 -4.03 16.97 -5.91
C THR A 194 -2.51 17.01 -6.01
N PHE A 195 -1.81 16.07 -5.41
CA PHE A 195 -0.35 16.04 -5.35
C PHE A 195 0.23 14.92 -6.17
N LEU A 196 1.28 15.24 -6.92
CA LEU A 196 2.14 14.28 -7.57
C LEU A 196 3.38 14.06 -6.70
N HIS A 197 3.50 12.88 -6.13
CA HIS A 197 4.68 12.43 -5.41
C HIS A 197 5.53 11.56 -6.33
N THR A 198 6.85 11.78 -6.34
CA THR A 198 7.75 11.02 -7.21
C THR A 198 8.89 10.40 -6.39
N LEU A 199 9.15 9.13 -6.68
CA LEU A 199 10.27 8.38 -6.12
C LEU A 199 11.18 7.91 -7.25
N LEU A 200 12.48 8.06 -7.06
CA LEU A 200 13.51 7.60 -8.00
C LEU A 200 14.32 6.47 -7.38
N PHE A 201 14.25 5.29 -7.96
CA PHE A 201 15.11 4.17 -7.59
C PHE A 201 16.32 4.12 -8.51
N THR A 202 17.52 4.08 -7.92
CA THR A 202 18.81 4.01 -8.62
C THR A 202 19.62 2.82 -8.13
N ALA A 203 20.22 2.05 -9.05
CA ALA A 203 21.09 0.94 -8.74
C ALA A 203 22.54 1.24 -9.17
N ASN A 204 23.45 1.31 -8.19
CA ASN A 204 24.87 1.44 -8.46
C ASN A 204 25.51 0.08 -8.72
N ARG A 205 25.67 -0.27 -9.99
CA ARG A 205 26.23 -1.55 -10.44
C ARG A 205 27.75 -1.60 -10.43
N LYS A 206 28.42 -0.50 -10.04
CA LYS A 206 29.87 -0.46 -9.89
C LYS A 206 30.33 -1.05 -8.55
N THR A 207 29.40 -1.32 -7.65
CA THR A 207 29.65 -1.92 -6.34
C THR A 207 29.29 -3.40 -6.31
N SER A 208 29.93 -4.18 -5.44
CA SER A 208 29.59 -5.58 -5.16
C SER A 208 29.50 -5.77 -3.64
N PRO A 209 28.32 -6.00 -3.07
CA PRO A 209 27.01 -6.11 -3.75
C PRO A 209 26.56 -4.80 -4.41
N VAL A 210 25.57 -4.91 -5.32
CA VAL A 210 24.95 -3.74 -5.95
C VAL A 210 24.26 -2.90 -4.89
N ALA A 211 24.63 -1.63 -4.79
CA ALA A 211 23.98 -0.68 -3.88
C ALA A 211 22.80 -0.02 -4.59
N CYS A 212 21.64 -0.05 -3.95
CA CYS A 212 20.42 0.56 -4.47
C CYS A 212 19.93 1.65 -3.52
N PHE A 213 19.38 2.72 -4.10
CA PHE A 213 18.90 3.88 -3.37
C PHE A 213 17.51 4.26 -3.87
N VAL A 214 16.69 4.83 -2.99
CA VAL A 214 15.45 5.50 -3.35
C VAL A 214 15.54 6.94 -2.87
N GLU A 215 15.37 7.86 -3.80
CA GLU A 215 15.34 9.30 -3.54
C GLU A 215 13.90 9.79 -3.72
N GLU A 216 13.44 10.62 -2.81
CA GLU A 216 12.18 11.34 -2.93
C GLU A 216 12.43 12.66 -3.65
N ALA A 217 11.67 12.93 -4.70
CA ALA A 217 11.65 14.25 -5.31
C ALA A 217 10.58 15.10 -4.61
N ASP A 218 10.73 16.41 -4.74
CA ASP A 218 9.78 17.37 -4.17
C ASP A 218 8.35 17.11 -4.64
N TRP A 219 7.41 17.20 -3.71
CA TRP A 219 5.99 17.16 -4.00
C TRP A 219 5.59 18.32 -4.90
N LYS A 220 4.94 18.01 -6.02
CA LYS A 220 4.36 19.03 -6.88
C LYS A 220 2.84 19.01 -6.74
N GLU A 221 2.28 20.16 -6.45
CA GLU A 221 0.84 20.35 -6.54
C GLU A 221 0.45 20.38 -8.02
N VAL A 222 -0.31 19.39 -8.41
CA VAL A 222 -0.87 19.29 -9.76
C VAL A 222 -2.38 19.37 -9.61
N ALA A 223 -2.95 20.53 -9.89
CA ALA A 223 -4.38 20.73 -9.73
C ALA A 223 -5.16 19.84 -10.69
N ALA A 224 -5.86 18.84 -10.15
CA ALA A 224 -6.78 18.02 -10.91
C ALA A 224 -7.86 18.88 -11.60
N GLY A 225 -8.17 18.59 -12.87
CA GLY A 225 -9.19 19.33 -13.62
C GLY A 225 -8.70 20.56 -14.38
N ARG A 226 -7.38 20.81 -14.44
CA ARG A 226 -6.81 21.83 -15.33
C ARG A 226 -6.90 21.39 -16.78
N GLU A 227 -7.24 22.30 -17.69
CA GLU A 227 -7.25 22.03 -19.14
C GLU A 227 -5.88 21.68 -19.69
N ASP A 228 -4.79 22.12 -19.02
CA ASP A 228 -3.40 21.90 -19.40
C ASP A 228 -2.69 20.80 -18.57
N LEU A 229 -3.44 19.90 -17.93
CA LEU A 229 -2.91 18.90 -17.00
C LEU A 229 -1.86 17.98 -17.65
N ASP A 230 -2.12 17.48 -18.86
CA ASP A 230 -1.17 16.64 -19.61
C ASP A 230 0.14 17.40 -19.91
N GLN A 231 0.04 18.65 -20.36
CA GLN A 231 1.21 19.49 -20.63
C GLN A 231 2.03 19.73 -19.34
N CYS A 232 1.36 20.04 -18.23
CA CYS A 232 1.99 20.24 -16.93
C CYS A 232 2.73 18.97 -16.45
N PHE A 233 2.10 17.80 -16.60
CA PHE A 233 2.68 16.52 -16.26
C PHE A 233 3.86 16.20 -17.19
N LEU A 234 3.72 16.42 -18.50
CA LEU A 234 4.78 16.24 -19.49
C LEU A 234 6.04 17.06 -19.17
N GLU A 235 5.88 18.34 -18.84
CA GLU A 235 6.98 19.21 -18.45
C GLU A 235 7.65 18.74 -17.14
N THR A 236 6.85 18.31 -16.20
CA THR A 236 7.34 17.71 -14.96
C THR A 236 8.17 16.46 -15.22
N MET A 237 7.67 15.55 -16.07
CA MET A 237 8.40 14.33 -16.43
C MET A 237 9.67 14.62 -17.21
N LYS A 238 9.66 15.58 -18.14
CA LYS A 238 10.87 16.02 -18.85
C LYS A 238 11.93 16.56 -17.90
N ALA A 239 11.52 17.36 -16.91
CA ALA A 239 12.42 17.92 -15.92
C ALA A 239 13.00 16.85 -14.97
N LEU A 240 12.18 15.90 -14.53
CA LEU A 240 12.61 14.80 -13.63
C LEU A 240 13.52 13.81 -14.34
N ILE A 241 13.20 13.44 -15.56
CA ILE A 241 14.00 12.51 -16.35
C ILE A 241 15.30 13.20 -16.78
N GLY A 242 15.25 14.42 -17.34
CA GLY A 242 16.44 15.15 -17.78
C GLY A 242 17.36 14.28 -18.62
N ASP A 243 18.64 14.24 -18.23
CA ASP A 243 19.69 13.41 -18.85
C ASP A 243 19.81 12.00 -18.24
N ARG A 244 18.90 11.60 -17.35
CA ARG A 244 18.91 10.30 -16.69
C ARG A 244 18.51 9.20 -17.65
N ASN A 245 19.14 8.04 -17.49
CA ASN A 245 18.74 6.83 -18.17
C ASN A 245 17.68 6.11 -17.33
N VAL A 246 16.40 6.29 -17.68
CA VAL A 246 15.27 5.65 -16.99
C VAL A 246 14.81 4.46 -17.80
N SER A 247 14.78 3.26 -17.21
CA SER A 247 14.35 2.03 -17.87
C SER A 247 12.85 1.75 -17.69
N CYS A 248 12.29 2.21 -16.57
CA CYS A 248 10.93 1.90 -16.19
C CYS A 248 10.25 3.09 -15.47
N VAL A 249 8.97 3.27 -15.73
CA VAL A 249 8.12 4.26 -15.05
C VAL A 249 6.86 3.58 -14.56
N TYR A 250 6.56 3.75 -13.27
CA TYR A 250 5.31 3.31 -12.66
C TYR A 250 4.41 4.53 -12.43
N LEU A 251 3.18 4.45 -12.92
CA LEU A 251 2.13 5.45 -12.71
C LEU A 251 1.08 4.85 -11.77
N ILE A 252 0.91 5.41 -10.58
CA ILE A 252 -0.04 4.94 -9.58
C ILE A 252 -0.88 6.10 -9.03
N GLY A 253 -2.00 5.77 -8.41
CA GLY A 253 -2.91 6.74 -7.82
C GLY A 253 -4.12 7.05 -8.70
N GLU A 254 -5.15 7.57 -8.07
CA GLU A 254 -6.43 7.88 -8.71
C GLU A 254 -6.34 9.04 -9.72
N GLY A 255 -5.33 9.91 -9.59
CA GLY A 255 -5.09 11.00 -10.53
C GLY A 255 -4.78 10.53 -11.95
N PHE A 256 -4.37 9.27 -12.13
CA PHE A 256 -4.19 8.67 -13.45
C PHE A 256 -5.44 7.96 -14.00
N LEU A 257 -6.57 8.09 -13.34
CA LEU A 257 -7.84 7.63 -13.91
C LEU A 257 -8.24 8.50 -15.11
N GLY A 258 -8.70 7.84 -16.17
CA GLY A 258 -9.06 8.51 -17.42
C GLY A 258 -7.93 8.54 -18.46
N GLU A 259 -8.13 9.31 -19.53
CA GLU A 259 -7.24 9.32 -20.70
C GLU A 259 -6.57 10.70 -20.93
N TRP A 260 -6.39 11.49 -19.88
CA TRP A 260 -5.93 12.87 -19.97
C TRP A 260 -4.43 13.02 -20.30
N TYR A 261 -3.58 12.01 -20.01
CA TYR A 261 -2.11 12.05 -20.10
C TYR A 261 -1.54 11.43 -21.38
N GLN A 262 -2.19 11.63 -22.52
CA GLN A 262 -1.82 10.99 -23.80
C GLN A 262 -0.46 11.44 -24.35
N GLU A 263 -0.13 12.73 -24.27
CA GLU A 263 1.15 13.26 -24.74
C GLU A 263 2.28 12.85 -23.80
N SER A 264 2.04 12.94 -22.50
CA SER A 264 2.98 12.46 -21.48
C SER A 264 3.25 10.96 -21.64
N LEU A 265 2.22 10.15 -21.88
CA LEU A 265 2.37 8.71 -22.07
C LEU A 265 3.22 8.40 -23.31
N ARG A 266 3.01 9.10 -24.43
CA ARG A 266 3.85 8.96 -25.63
C ARG A 266 5.31 9.27 -25.35
N PHE A 267 5.58 10.34 -24.59
CA PHE A 267 6.94 10.71 -24.19
C PHE A 267 7.55 9.64 -23.26
N LEU A 268 6.79 9.19 -22.25
CA LEU A 268 7.26 8.20 -21.29
C LEU A 268 7.54 6.84 -21.93
N CYS A 269 6.75 6.43 -22.93
CA CYS A 269 6.93 5.16 -23.64
C CYS A 269 8.09 5.18 -24.64
N GLN A 270 8.76 6.32 -24.87
CA GLN A 270 9.95 6.36 -25.69
C GLN A 270 11.11 5.68 -24.95
N GLU A 271 11.52 4.49 -25.42
CA GLU A 271 12.65 3.71 -24.87
C GLU A 271 12.49 3.23 -23.43
N ARG A 272 11.30 3.38 -22.81
CA ARG A 272 11.01 3.00 -21.42
C ARG A 272 9.80 2.09 -21.36
N ARG A 273 9.75 1.27 -20.33
CA ARG A 273 8.54 0.52 -19.99
C ARG A 273 7.70 1.34 -19.02
N VAL A 274 6.43 1.53 -19.35
CA VAL A 274 5.47 2.26 -18.51
C VAL A 274 4.42 1.30 -18.01
N PHE A 275 4.20 1.29 -16.70
CA PHE A 275 3.20 0.48 -16.05
C PHE A 275 2.21 1.37 -15.33
N LEU A 276 0.93 1.09 -15.53
CA LEU A 276 -0.16 1.68 -14.76
C LEU A 276 -0.66 0.64 -13.75
N GLY A 277 -0.82 1.04 -12.50
CA GLY A 277 -1.31 0.13 -11.46
C GLY A 277 -1.51 0.83 -10.13
N ASN A 278 -2.20 0.16 -9.20
CA ASN A 278 -2.60 0.78 -7.93
C ASN A 278 -2.23 -0.05 -6.69
N ASN A 279 -1.38 -1.07 -6.82
CA ASN A 279 -1.09 -1.99 -5.71
C ASN A 279 0.40 -2.17 -5.44
N LEU A 280 1.22 -1.22 -5.89
CA LEU A 280 2.67 -1.30 -5.79
C LEU A 280 3.14 -1.33 -4.33
N TYR A 281 2.62 -0.43 -3.48
CA TYR A 281 3.07 -0.33 -2.09
C TYR A 281 2.71 -1.56 -1.27
N SER A 282 1.48 -2.08 -1.39
CA SER A 282 1.09 -3.30 -0.69
C SER A 282 1.89 -4.53 -1.16
N LYS A 283 2.22 -4.60 -2.46
CA LYS A 283 3.11 -5.65 -2.98
C LYS A 283 4.54 -5.48 -2.50
N GLY A 284 5.07 -4.25 -2.48
CA GLY A 284 6.40 -3.95 -1.95
C GLY A 284 6.54 -4.36 -0.48
N ALA A 285 5.56 -4.01 0.35
CA ALA A 285 5.48 -4.44 1.74
C ALA A 285 5.42 -5.98 1.85
N CYS A 286 4.69 -6.65 0.97
CA CYS A 286 4.62 -8.12 0.94
C CYS A 286 5.97 -8.75 0.52
N TYR A 287 6.69 -8.16 -0.41
CA TYR A 287 8.06 -8.58 -0.75
C TYR A 287 9.01 -8.39 0.43
N ALA A 288 8.94 -7.25 1.15
CA ALA A 288 9.71 -7.02 2.37
C ALA A 288 9.43 -8.12 3.41
N ALA A 289 8.16 -8.45 3.63
CA ALA A 289 7.74 -9.53 4.52
C ALA A 289 8.35 -10.90 4.13
N ARG A 290 8.39 -11.20 2.83
CA ARG A 290 8.95 -12.46 2.30
C ARG A 290 10.47 -12.55 2.46
N GLN A 291 11.17 -11.45 2.31
CA GLN A 291 12.63 -11.38 2.45
C GLN A 291 13.09 -11.35 3.92
N GLY A 292 12.16 -11.34 4.87
CA GLY A 292 12.46 -11.28 6.30
C GLY A 292 13.17 -9.99 6.70
N MET A 293 12.96 -8.89 5.93
CA MET A 293 13.62 -7.60 6.17
C MET A 293 15.15 -7.70 6.28
N THR A 294 15.74 -8.68 5.56
CA THR A 294 17.19 -8.93 5.63
C THR A 294 18.04 -7.96 4.82
N CYS A 295 17.43 -7.11 4.00
CA CYS A 295 18.13 -6.01 3.36
C CYS A 295 18.38 -4.91 4.40
N LEU A 296 19.63 -4.74 4.80
CA LEU A 296 20.05 -3.60 5.62
C LEU A 296 19.92 -2.33 4.76
N LEU A 297 18.96 -1.50 5.11
CA LEU A 297 18.91 -0.12 4.63
C LEU A 297 19.92 0.67 5.47
N TYR A 298 20.97 1.17 4.83
CA TYR A 298 21.91 2.13 5.41
C TYR A 298 21.63 3.50 4.84
#